data_474b6d48eef14cb52e2a747eaf5ef18e
#
_entry.id   474b6d48eef14cb52e2a747eaf5ef18e
#
_cell.length_a   1.000
_cell.length_b   1.000
_cell.length_c   1.000
_cell.angle_alpha   90.00
_cell.angle_beta   90.00
_cell.angle_gamma   90.00
#
_symmetry.space_group_name_H-M   'P 1'
#
loop_
_entity.id
_entity.type
_entity.pdbx_description
1 polymer ?
#
loop_
_entity_poly.entity_id
_entity_poly.type
_entity_poly.pdbx_seq_one_letter_code
_entity_poly.pdbx_strand_id
1 'polypeptide(L)'
;PPKGNANFAWVQHFIHHLAPQGMAGFVLANGSMSSNQSGEGDIRKALIEADLVDCMVALPGQLFYSTQIPVCLWFLAKNKAADAKRHFRDRRKQTLFIDARKLGTLIDRVHRELTDADLNKITSTYHAWRGDTVSLKPKLPTSTQTAYVDIAGFCKSATTAEIAAHGYV
;
A
#
# COMPACT_ATOMS: atom_id res chain seq x y z
N PRO A 1 0.22 -11.03 19.43
CA PRO A 1 0.03 -11.74 18.18
C PRO A 1 -1.36 -12.37 18.12
N PRO A 2 -1.97 -12.52 16.92
CA PRO A 2 -3.29 -13.13 16.80
C PRO A 2 -3.26 -14.60 17.20
N LYS A 3 -4.36 -15.10 17.79
CA LYS A 3 -4.42 -16.47 18.34
C LYS A 3 -4.49 -17.57 17.27
N GLY A 4 -4.87 -17.26 16.04
CA GLY A 4 -5.13 -18.26 15.01
C GLY A 4 -4.45 -18.02 13.65
N ASN A 5 -3.73 -16.92 13.47
CA ASN A 5 -3.12 -16.56 12.21
C ASN A 5 -1.80 -15.81 12.43
N ALA A 6 -0.72 -16.29 11.80
CA ALA A 6 0.61 -15.72 11.98
C ALA A 6 0.86 -14.44 11.13
N ASN A 7 0.00 -14.08 10.19
CA ASN A 7 0.25 -12.97 9.24
C ASN A 7 0.56 -11.66 9.97
N PHE A 8 -0.28 -11.25 10.90
CA PHE A 8 -0.04 -10.02 11.67
C PHE A 8 1.06 -10.14 12.73
N ALA A 9 1.44 -11.35 13.13
CA ALA A 9 2.64 -11.55 13.93
C ALA A 9 3.90 -11.20 13.13
N TRP A 10 3.96 -11.60 11.86
CA TRP A 10 5.04 -11.19 10.95
C TRP A 10 5.06 -9.68 10.72
N VAL A 11 3.91 -9.04 10.57
CA VAL A 11 3.82 -7.58 10.46
C VAL A 11 4.41 -6.90 11.70
N GLN A 12 4.07 -7.36 12.91
CA GLN A 12 4.66 -6.84 14.15
C GLN A 12 6.17 -7.05 14.20
N HIS A 13 6.64 -8.20 13.73
CA HIS A 13 8.07 -8.50 13.65
C HIS A 13 8.80 -7.55 12.69
N PHE A 14 8.24 -7.27 11.50
CA PHE A 14 8.79 -6.28 10.58
C PHE A 14 8.91 -4.90 11.23
N ILE A 15 7.86 -4.44 11.92
CA ILE A 15 7.87 -3.13 12.60
C ILE A 15 8.95 -3.06 13.68
N HIS A 16 9.14 -4.16 14.43
CA HIS A 16 10.19 -4.24 15.47
C HIS A 16 11.58 -4.01 14.87
N HIS A 17 11.86 -4.57 13.70
CA HIS A 17 13.15 -4.47 13.03
C HIS A 17 13.34 -3.22 12.17
N LEU A 18 12.29 -2.42 11.93
CA LEU A 18 12.43 -1.18 11.18
C LEU A 18 13.31 -0.16 11.93
N ALA A 19 14.30 0.37 11.24
CA ALA A 19 15.02 1.55 11.69
C ALA A 19 14.08 2.77 11.83
N PRO A 20 14.45 3.84 12.57
CA PRO A 20 13.58 5.00 12.76
C PRO A 20 13.10 5.67 11.46
N GLN A 21 13.89 5.59 10.39
CA GLN A 21 13.53 6.09 9.05
C GLN A 21 13.21 4.96 8.08
N GLY A 22 13.04 3.73 8.59
CA GLY A 22 12.84 2.53 7.80
C GLY A 22 11.45 2.43 7.21
N MET A 23 11.37 1.74 6.08
CA MET A 23 10.14 1.35 5.41
C MET A 23 10.15 -0.16 5.18
N ALA A 24 8.98 -0.78 5.20
CA ALA A 24 8.80 -2.17 4.82
C ALA A 24 7.69 -2.29 3.77
N GLY A 25 7.86 -3.22 2.82
CA GLY A 25 6.82 -3.61 1.87
C GLY A 25 6.66 -5.12 1.91
N PHE A 26 5.43 -5.59 1.99
CA PHE A 26 5.11 -7.03 2.01
C PHE A 26 3.73 -7.30 1.42
N VAL A 27 3.48 -8.57 1.15
CA VAL A 27 2.23 -9.06 0.54
C VAL A 27 1.42 -9.82 1.57
N LEU A 28 0.14 -9.51 1.66
CA LEU A 28 -0.85 -10.32 2.38
C LEU A 28 -2.03 -10.63 1.46
N ALA A 29 -2.83 -11.64 1.81
CA ALA A 29 -4.10 -11.87 1.14
C ALA A 29 -5.01 -10.63 1.26
N ASN A 30 -5.84 -10.36 0.27
CA ASN A 30 -6.69 -9.17 0.23
C ASN A 30 -7.61 -9.05 1.45
N GLY A 31 -8.04 -10.17 2.03
CA GLY A 31 -8.81 -10.20 3.28
C GLY A 31 -8.11 -9.55 4.48
N SER A 32 -6.79 -9.34 4.45
CA SER A 32 -6.06 -8.64 5.51
C SER A 32 -6.55 -7.20 5.74
N MET A 33 -7.17 -6.58 4.73
CA MET A 33 -7.72 -5.23 4.83
C MET A 33 -9.02 -5.16 5.65
N SER A 34 -9.76 -6.25 5.76
CA SER A 34 -11.12 -6.25 6.35
C SER A 34 -11.38 -7.35 7.37
N SER A 35 -10.53 -8.37 7.46
CA SER A 35 -10.72 -9.48 8.40
C SER A 35 -10.67 -8.99 9.86
N ASN A 36 -11.62 -9.49 10.66
CA ASN A 36 -11.66 -9.29 12.10
C ASN A 36 -11.44 -10.60 12.88
N GLN A 37 -11.07 -11.68 12.19
CA GLN A 37 -10.81 -12.97 12.81
C GLN A 37 -9.59 -12.90 13.73
N SER A 38 -9.64 -13.61 14.84
CA SER A 38 -8.49 -13.79 15.75
C SER A 38 -7.85 -12.47 16.24
N GLY A 39 -8.60 -11.37 16.29
CA GLY A 39 -8.07 -10.06 16.73
C GLY A 39 -7.29 -9.30 15.67
N GLU A 40 -7.37 -9.69 14.40
CA GLU A 40 -6.69 -8.98 13.30
C GLU A 40 -7.19 -7.55 13.15
N GLY A 41 -8.49 -7.28 13.37
CA GLY A 41 -9.06 -5.95 13.34
C GLY A 41 -8.43 -5.01 14.36
N ASP A 42 -8.19 -5.47 15.59
CA ASP A 42 -7.55 -4.67 16.64
C ASP A 42 -6.09 -4.35 16.30
N ILE A 43 -5.36 -5.31 15.72
CA ILE A 43 -3.98 -5.08 15.28
C ILE A 43 -3.96 -4.07 14.14
N ARG A 44 -4.84 -4.20 13.15
CA ARG A 44 -4.95 -3.26 12.03
C ARG A 44 -5.27 -1.85 12.52
N LYS A 45 -6.24 -1.72 13.43
CA LYS A 45 -6.58 -0.46 14.11
C LYS A 45 -5.34 0.14 14.77
N ALA A 46 -4.63 -0.63 15.60
CA ALA A 46 -3.43 -0.16 16.29
C ALA A 46 -2.33 0.31 15.33
N LEU A 47 -2.15 -0.36 14.18
CA LEU A 47 -1.18 0.04 13.15
C LEU A 47 -1.53 1.39 12.52
N ILE A 48 -2.83 1.64 12.26
CA ILE A 48 -3.32 2.88 11.67
C ILE A 48 -3.25 4.02 12.69
N GLU A 49 -3.65 3.77 13.93
CA GLU A 49 -3.59 4.77 15.01
C GLU A 49 -2.14 5.15 15.37
N ALA A 50 -1.21 4.19 15.29
CA ALA A 50 0.22 4.44 15.44
C ALA A 50 0.86 5.12 14.21
N ASP A 51 0.07 5.43 13.18
CA ASP A 51 0.50 6.10 11.94
C ASP A 51 1.61 5.35 11.18
N LEU A 52 1.60 4.01 11.22
CA LEU A 52 2.62 3.17 10.60
C LEU A 52 2.28 2.78 9.15
N VAL A 53 1.00 2.77 8.77
CA VAL A 53 0.59 2.38 7.41
C VAL A 53 0.77 3.58 6.47
N ASP A 54 1.65 3.44 5.48
CA ASP A 54 1.95 4.47 4.48
C ASP A 54 1.07 4.33 3.24
N CYS A 55 1.05 3.13 2.64
CA CYS A 55 0.26 2.85 1.45
C CYS A 55 -0.27 1.41 1.45
N MET A 56 -1.43 1.22 0.85
CA MET A 56 -2.03 -0.09 0.60
C MET A 56 -2.45 -0.19 -0.87
N VAL A 57 -2.04 -1.27 -1.56
CA VAL A 57 -2.37 -1.49 -2.96
C VAL A 57 -3.11 -2.81 -3.08
N ALA A 58 -4.40 -2.76 -3.39
CA ALA A 58 -5.18 -3.96 -3.70
C ALA A 58 -4.85 -4.41 -5.14
N LEU A 59 -4.34 -5.63 -5.28
CA LEU A 59 -3.94 -6.21 -6.56
C LEU A 59 -4.96 -7.25 -7.05
N PRO A 60 -5.02 -7.51 -8.36
CA PRO A 60 -5.89 -8.54 -8.90
C PRO A 60 -5.46 -9.94 -8.42
N GLY A 61 -6.35 -10.91 -8.55
CA GLY A 61 -6.00 -12.32 -8.44
C GLY A 61 -5.19 -12.81 -9.63
N GLN A 62 -4.75 -14.05 -9.55
CA GLN A 62 -4.04 -14.77 -10.62
C GLN A 62 -2.62 -14.25 -10.93
N LEU A 63 -2.02 -13.45 -10.04
CA LEU A 63 -0.64 -12.96 -10.19
C LEU A 63 0.42 -13.99 -9.77
N PHE A 64 0.04 -15.05 -9.07
CA PHE A 64 0.96 -16.07 -8.56
C PHE A 64 0.68 -17.44 -9.19
N TYR A 65 1.74 -18.18 -9.50
CA TYR A 65 1.60 -19.52 -10.09
C TYR A 65 0.92 -20.53 -9.16
N SER A 66 1.10 -20.39 -7.85
CA SER A 66 0.61 -21.36 -6.86
C SER A 66 -0.77 -21.00 -6.29
N THR A 67 -1.30 -19.80 -6.56
CA THR A 67 -2.60 -19.38 -6.02
C THR A 67 -3.24 -18.29 -6.89
N GLN A 68 -4.56 -18.34 -6.99
CA GLN A 68 -5.35 -17.34 -7.72
C GLN A 68 -5.93 -16.26 -6.81
N ILE A 69 -5.59 -16.29 -5.51
CA ILE A 69 -6.15 -15.37 -4.51
C ILE A 69 -5.68 -13.93 -4.80
N PRO A 70 -6.58 -12.93 -4.79
CA PRO A 70 -6.19 -11.53 -4.85
C PRO A 70 -5.40 -11.14 -3.60
N VAL A 71 -4.41 -10.28 -3.77
CA VAL A 71 -3.50 -9.87 -2.70
C VAL A 71 -3.51 -8.36 -2.49
N CYS A 72 -3.01 -7.96 -1.34
CA CYS A 72 -2.77 -6.57 -1.00
C CYS A 72 -1.29 -6.37 -0.66
N LEU A 73 -0.68 -5.36 -1.27
CA LEU A 73 0.63 -4.86 -0.84
C LEU A 73 0.41 -3.89 0.31
N TRP A 74 1.15 -4.12 1.39
CA TRP A 74 1.23 -3.23 2.53
C TRP A 74 2.58 -2.54 2.54
N PHE A 75 2.57 -1.22 2.63
CA PHE A 75 3.75 -0.41 2.84
C PHE A 75 3.66 0.25 4.21
N LEU A 76 4.64 -0.03 5.06
CA LEU A 76 4.77 0.57 6.38
C LEU A 76 5.93 1.56 6.37
N ALA A 77 5.78 2.68 7.07
CA ALA A 77 6.83 3.66 7.29
C ALA A 77 6.85 4.06 8.77
N LYS A 78 8.01 3.95 9.41
CA LYS A 78 8.16 4.30 10.83
C LYS A 78 8.17 5.81 11.06
N ASN A 79 8.52 6.59 10.04
CA ASN A 79 8.44 8.04 10.06
C ASN A 79 7.83 8.55 8.75
N LYS A 80 6.74 9.29 8.88
CA LYS A 80 5.98 9.86 7.77
C LYS A 80 6.07 11.40 7.72
N ALA A 81 6.90 12.00 8.59
CA ALA A 81 7.19 13.43 8.54
C ALA A 81 7.89 13.82 7.24
N ALA A 82 7.83 15.09 6.89
CA ALA A 82 8.57 15.62 5.75
C ALA A 82 10.06 15.32 5.87
N ASP A 83 10.69 14.97 4.75
CA ASP A 83 12.13 14.70 4.67
C ASP A 83 12.71 15.40 3.44
N ALA A 84 13.39 16.51 3.66
CA ALA A 84 13.97 17.30 2.57
C ALA A 84 15.05 16.56 1.77
N LYS A 85 15.79 15.63 2.40
CA LYS A 85 16.84 14.85 1.72
C LYS A 85 16.27 13.83 0.74
N ARG A 86 15.11 13.25 1.08
CA ARG A 86 14.40 12.28 0.24
C ARG A 86 13.30 12.92 -0.59
N HIS A 87 13.11 14.23 -0.48
CA HIS A 87 12.02 14.98 -1.10
C HIS A 87 10.61 14.49 -0.70
N PHE A 88 10.46 13.92 0.51
CA PHE A 88 9.17 13.45 0.98
C PHE A 88 8.37 14.60 1.60
N ARG A 89 7.09 14.70 1.20
CA ARG A 89 6.14 15.59 1.87
C ARG A 89 5.75 15.03 3.24
N ASP A 90 5.17 15.85 4.08
CA ASP A 90 4.52 15.38 5.31
C ASP A 90 3.29 14.54 4.98
N ARG A 91 3.28 13.29 5.43
CA ARG A 91 2.20 12.30 5.22
C ARG A 91 1.62 11.78 6.53
N ARG A 92 1.99 12.42 7.65
CA ARG A 92 1.49 12.01 8.96
C ARG A 92 -0.04 12.02 8.98
N LYS A 93 -0.61 10.99 9.63
CA LYS A 93 -2.06 10.78 9.75
C LYS A 93 -2.78 10.59 8.40
N GLN A 94 -2.06 10.22 7.36
CA GLN A 94 -2.61 9.90 6.04
C GLN A 94 -2.15 8.51 5.59
N THR A 95 -3.01 7.79 4.91
CA THR A 95 -2.71 6.51 4.25
C THR A 95 -3.20 6.58 2.82
N LEU A 96 -2.36 6.20 1.87
CA LEU A 96 -2.76 6.08 0.48
C LEU A 96 -3.38 4.70 0.22
N PHE A 97 -4.55 4.67 -0.38
CA PHE A 97 -5.17 3.44 -0.91
C PHE A 97 -5.16 3.48 -2.43
N ILE A 98 -4.71 2.39 -3.06
CA ILE A 98 -4.72 2.20 -4.52
C ILE A 98 -5.50 0.93 -4.84
N ASP A 99 -6.56 1.05 -5.64
CA ASP A 99 -7.32 -0.10 -6.15
C ASP A 99 -6.81 -0.48 -7.55
N ALA A 100 -5.87 -1.39 -7.59
CA ALA A 100 -5.30 -1.93 -8.80
C ALA A 100 -5.95 -3.27 -9.24
N ARG A 101 -7.07 -3.68 -8.62
CA ARG A 101 -7.72 -4.98 -8.89
C ARG A 101 -8.18 -5.17 -10.34
N LYS A 102 -8.36 -4.07 -11.07
CA LYS A 102 -8.77 -4.08 -12.49
C LYS A 102 -7.59 -4.00 -13.46
N LEU A 103 -6.37 -3.92 -12.96
CA LEU A 103 -5.15 -3.84 -13.78
C LEU A 103 -4.67 -5.24 -14.18
N GLY A 104 -3.72 -5.25 -15.10
CA GLY A 104 -3.10 -6.46 -15.63
C GLY A 104 -3.92 -7.16 -16.71
N THR A 105 -3.25 -7.95 -17.51
CA THR A 105 -3.80 -8.74 -18.61
C THR A 105 -3.64 -10.24 -18.33
N LEU A 106 -4.61 -11.05 -18.75
CA LEU A 106 -4.49 -12.50 -18.71
C LEU A 106 -3.50 -12.94 -19.81
N ILE A 107 -2.44 -13.65 -19.40
CA ILE A 107 -1.48 -14.25 -20.32
C ILE A 107 -1.87 -15.68 -20.71
N ASP A 108 -2.67 -16.33 -19.87
CA ASP A 108 -3.33 -17.61 -20.14
C ASP A 108 -4.67 -17.72 -19.36
N ARG A 109 -5.25 -18.93 -19.29
CA ARG A 109 -6.55 -19.15 -18.63
C ARG A 109 -6.57 -18.86 -17.13
N VAL A 110 -5.40 -18.86 -16.47
CA VAL A 110 -5.29 -18.84 -15.00
C VAL A 110 -4.25 -17.83 -14.49
N HIS A 111 -3.40 -17.28 -15.37
CA HIS A 111 -2.34 -16.36 -14.97
C HIS A 111 -2.57 -14.96 -15.55
N ARG A 112 -2.25 -13.98 -14.73
CA ARG A 112 -2.30 -12.54 -15.04
C ARG A 112 -0.93 -11.92 -14.82
N GLU A 113 -0.58 -10.97 -15.66
CA GLU A 113 0.60 -10.12 -15.48
C GLU A 113 0.20 -8.66 -15.42
N LEU A 114 0.93 -7.89 -14.60
CA LEU A 114 0.88 -6.44 -14.63
C LEU A 114 1.82 -5.96 -15.73
N THR A 115 1.29 -5.16 -16.64
CA THR A 115 2.08 -4.53 -17.71
C THR A 115 2.97 -3.43 -17.14
N ASP A 116 3.98 -3.01 -17.91
CA ASP A 116 4.80 -1.84 -17.54
C ASP A 116 3.96 -0.57 -17.35
N ALA A 117 2.88 -0.41 -18.13
CA ALA A 117 1.94 0.69 -17.96
C ALA A 117 1.18 0.61 -16.63
N ASP A 118 0.75 -0.59 -16.20
CA ASP A 118 0.10 -0.81 -14.90
C ASP A 118 1.07 -0.51 -13.76
N LEU A 119 2.30 -1.04 -13.83
CA LEU A 119 3.34 -0.79 -12.85
C LEU A 119 3.67 0.71 -12.75
N ASN A 120 3.82 1.38 -13.88
CA ASN A 120 4.07 2.82 -13.93
C ASN A 120 2.90 3.61 -13.34
N LYS A 121 1.66 3.21 -13.59
CA LYS A 121 0.48 3.86 -13.02
C LYS A 121 0.45 3.76 -11.49
N ILE A 122 0.72 2.58 -10.92
CA ILE A 122 0.77 2.38 -9.47
C ILE A 122 1.93 3.17 -8.86
N THR A 123 3.14 3.02 -9.40
CA THR A 123 4.35 3.62 -8.86
C THR A 123 4.34 5.14 -8.96
N SER A 124 3.93 5.70 -10.12
CA SER A 124 3.83 7.15 -10.29
C SER A 124 2.81 7.77 -9.32
N THR A 125 1.68 7.11 -9.08
CA THR A 125 0.67 7.54 -8.11
C THR A 125 1.26 7.60 -6.70
N TYR A 126 1.98 6.55 -6.27
CA TYR A 126 2.60 6.50 -4.96
C TYR A 126 3.71 7.56 -4.82
N HIS A 127 4.57 7.71 -5.82
CA HIS A 127 5.64 8.73 -5.82
C HIS A 127 5.07 10.15 -5.80
N ALA A 128 4.05 10.45 -6.62
CA ALA A 128 3.37 11.74 -6.61
C ALA A 128 2.77 12.04 -5.23
N TRP A 129 2.10 11.06 -4.62
CA TRP A 129 1.53 11.21 -3.28
C TRP A 129 2.60 11.41 -2.20
N ARG A 130 3.72 10.71 -2.31
CA ARG A 130 4.84 10.80 -1.37
C ARG A 130 5.65 12.08 -1.54
N GLY A 131 5.61 12.70 -2.73
CA GLY A 131 6.33 13.94 -3.06
C GLY A 131 7.72 13.72 -3.67
N ASP A 132 8.20 12.48 -3.82
CA ASP A 132 9.54 12.15 -4.33
C ASP A 132 9.59 11.99 -5.86
N THR A 133 9.00 12.90 -6.56
CA THR A 133 8.95 12.91 -8.03
C THR A 133 10.32 12.90 -8.73
N VAL A 134 11.39 13.21 -7.99
CA VAL A 134 12.77 13.19 -8.49
C VAL A 134 13.32 11.77 -8.70
N SER A 135 12.75 10.75 -8.05
CA SER A 135 13.23 9.36 -8.18
C SER A 135 12.80 8.67 -9.48
N LEU A 136 11.85 9.23 -10.19
CA LEU A 136 11.43 8.73 -11.49
C LEU A 136 12.42 9.18 -12.55
N LYS A 137 13.58 8.50 -12.67
CA LYS A 137 14.44 8.67 -13.84
C LYS A 137 13.59 8.35 -15.08
N PRO A 138 13.46 9.27 -16.04
CA PRO A 138 12.62 9.04 -17.20
C PRO A 138 13.24 7.93 -18.07
N LYS A 139 12.78 6.70 -17.91
CA LYS A 139 12.92 5.67 -18.95
C LYS A 139 11.76 5.72 -19.95
N LEU A 140 10.78 6.61 -19.71
CA LEU A 140 9.63 6.81 -20.60
C LEU A 140 9.38 8.30 -20.82
N PRO A 141 8.93 8.72 -22.02
CA PRO A 141 8.77 10.12 -22.36
C PRO A 141 7.71 10.78 -21.46
N THR A 142 8.15 11.81 -20.80
CA THR A 142 7.38 12.96 -20.28
C THR A 142 5.92 12.70 -19.86
N SER A 143 5.70 12.12 -18.70
CA SER A 143 4.50 12.49 -17.96
C SER A 143 4.85 13.75 -17.17
N THR A 144 4.19 14.85 -17.45
CA THR A 144 4.16 16.07 -16.64
C THR A 144 3.99 15.64 -15.18
N GLN A 145 4.93 16.02 -14.31
CA GLN A 145 4.84 15.77 -12.88
C GLN A 145 3.61 16.51 -12.33
N THR A 146 2.49 15.84 -12.35
CA THR A 146 1.26 16.37 -11.76
C THR A 146 1.29 16.12 -10.24
N ALA A 147 0.95 17.13 -9.47
CA ALA A 147 0.67 16.97 -8.05
C ALA A 147 -0.35 15.84 -7.86
N TYR A 148 -0.21 15.08 -6.77
CA TYR A 148 -1.15 14.01 -6.45
C TYR A 148 -2.57 14.54 -6.33
N VAL A 149 -3.50 13.83 -6.95
CA VAL A 149 -4.95 14.07 -6.84
C VAL A 149 -5.64 12.71 -6.66
N ASP A 150 -6.64 12.65 -5.79
CA ASP A 150 -7.49 11.47 -5.65
C ASP A 150 -8.22 11.16 -6.97
N ILE A 151 -8.23 9.89 -7.37
CA ILE A 151 -8.90 9.42 -8.59
C ILE A 151 -9.99 8.45 -8.18
N ALA A 152 -11.25 8.82 -8.41
CA ALA A 152 -12.41 7.98 -8.08
C ALA A 152 -12.28 6.58 -8.71
N GLY A 153 -12.46 5.54 -7.89
CA GLY A 153 -12.34 4.14 -8.32
C GLY A 153 -10.91 3.65 -8.57
N PHE A 154 -9.88 4.46 -8.25
CA PHE A 154 -8.49 4.03 -8.39
C PHE A 154 -7.62 4.36 -7.17
N CYS A 155 -7.57 5.60 -6.71
CA CYS A 155 -6.76 5.92 -5.53
C CYS A 155 -7.38 7.00 -4.67
N LYS A 156 -7.15 6.91 -3.35
CA LYS A 156 -7.58 7.89 -2.37
C LYS A 156 -6.55 8.02 -1.25
N SER A 157 -6.21 9.26 -0.90
CA SER A 157 -5.48 9.57 0.33
C SER A 157 -6.48 9.79 1.46
N ALA A 158 -6.57 8.83 2.39
CA ALA A 158 -7.48 8.91 3.52
C ALA A 158 -6.74 9.34 4.80
N THR A 159 -7.38 10.18 5.60
CA THR A 159 -6.90 10.53 6.93
C THR A 159 -7.20 9.42 7.94
N THR A 160 -6.43 9.35 9.03
CA THR A 160 -6.73 8.41 10.13
C THR A 160 -8.16 8.57 10.66
N ALA A 161 -8.70 9.79 10.68
CA ALA A 161 -10.08 10.05 11.12
C ALA A 161 -11.11 9.45 10.15
N GLU A 162 -10.90 9.58 8.83
CA GLU A 162 -11.77 8.96 7.83
C GLU A 162 -11.75 7.43 7.94
N ILE A 163 -10.54 6.83 8.09
CA ILE A 163 -10.40 5.39 8.25
C ILE A 163 -11.09 4.90 9.53
N ALA A 164 -10.96 5.65 10.63
CA ALA A 164 -11.64 5.34 11.87
C ALA A 164 -13.17 5.41 11.74
N ALA A 165 -13.70 6.41 11.02
CA ALA A 165 -15.13 6.56 10.75
C ALA A 165 -15.70 5.37 9.95
N HIS A 166 -14.88 4.69 9.16
CA HIS A 166 -15.21 3.46 8.43
C HIS A 166 -14.87 2.17 9.19
N GLY A 167 -14.56 2.24 10.50
CA GLY A 167 -14.29 1.07 11.33
C GLY A 167 -12.96 0.37 11.05
N TYR A 168 -12.00 1.07 10.45
CA TYR A 168 -10.66 0.55 10.11
C TYR A 168 -10.68 -0.60 9.07
N VAL A 169 -11.66 -0.58 8.17
CA VAL A 169 -11.82 -1.55 7.07
C VAL A 169 -11.91 -0.84 5.73
#